data_83802ecc75544154c8cdc8987691f666
#
_entry.id   83802ecc75544154c8cdc8987691f666
#
_cell.length_a   1.000
_cell.length_b   1.000
_cell.length_c   1.000
_cell.angle_alpha   90.00
_cell.angle_beta   90.00
_cell.angle_gamma   90.00
#
_symmetry.space_group_name_H-M   'P 1'
#
loop_
_entity.id
_entity.type
_entity.pdbx_description
1 polymer ?
#
loop_
_entity_poly.entity_id
_entity_poly.type
_entity_poly.pdbx_seq_one_letter_code
_entity_poly.pdbx_strand_id
1 'polypeptide(L)'
;MNSNKLTHEAGHIVFVHPSLMGGGAERVSLALASYFAAHGIRFTYLLTKSNVVEYDVPEGVEVRSEFASATLKPFDQIKLIRRFISERPNATVISFLPHQNMYTLIATIGLPNRVIVSVRNDPRYDFPGSKILPFIRNMLYRRSDAIVFQTKSQASLMPRYLQTNSKIILNPISSELPEPYSGLRRKAIVTAGRLELQKNHSMTIRSFELFHKKHPEYILEIFGKGSLQSELENLVHSLDMDDSIKFMGFSSDALLHIRTASAFVMSSKFEGLSNSMLESLCMGVPTICTKCGGGGAEAVIRNGVNGILVDIDDDIAESEALNKIVEDKSYSNHLSNNALMLRQSLSLETIGNEWANLLFK
;
A
#
# COMPACT_ATOMS: atom_id res chain seq x y z
N MET A 1 27.83 6.10 13.89
CA MET A 1 29.11 5.96 13.16
C MET A 1 28.82 6.14 11.69
N ASN A 2 29.50 7.05 11.03
CA ASN A 2 29.41 7.45 9.63
C ASN A 2 28.00 7.69 9.06
N SER A 3 27.47 8.88 9.31
CA SER A 3 26.53 9.54 8.44
C SER A 3 27.23 9.81 7.10
N ASN A 4 27.10 8.93 6.12
CA ASN A 4 27.33 9.29 4.73
C ASN A 4 26.35 10.41 4.41
N LYS A 5 26.78 11.67 4.59
CA LYS A 5 26.08 12.82 4.02
C LYS A 5 25.94 12.55 2.54
N LEU A 6 24.70 12.41 2.07
CA LEU A 6 24.31 12.50 0.66
C LEU A 6 24.65 13.94 0.20
N THR A 7 25.95 14.23 0.00
CA THR A 7 26.42 15.45 -0.62
C THR A 7 26.28 15.27 -2.13
N HIS A 8 25.04 15.19 -2.61
CA HIS A 8 24.75 15.37 -4.02
C HIS A 8 24.32 16.83 -4.22
N GLU A 9 24.92 17.49 -5.23
CA GLU A 9 24.36 18.71 -5.81
C GLU A 9 22.85 18.52 -5.90
N ALA A 10 22.09 19.47 -5.34
CA ALA A 10 20.68 19.36 -4.99
C ALA A 10 19.85 18.60 -6.04
N GLY A 11 19.67 17.32 -5.86
CA GLY A 11 18.88 16.48 -6.76
C GLY A 11 17.43 16.96 -6.80
N HIS A 12 16.81 16.90 -7.98
CA HIS A 12 15.39 17.23 -8.13
C HIS A 12 14.61 15.98 -8.51
N ILE A 13 13.63 15.61 -7.71
CA ILE A 13 12.67 14.55 -7.99
C ILE A 13 11.37 15.18 -8.46
N VAL A 14 10.88 14.75 -9.62
CA VAL A 14 9.53 15.05 -10.09
C VAL A 14 8.69 13.76 -9.98
N PHE A 15 7.71 13.80 -9.09
CA PHE A 15 6.81 12.68 -8.87
C PHE A 15 5.50 12.91 -9.63
N VAL A 16 5.28 12.12 -10.68
CA VAL A 16 4.09 12.24 -11.53
C VAL A 16 2.98 11.35 -10.97
N HIS A 17 1.87 11.96 -10.55
CA HIS A 17 0.75 11.27 -9.92
C HIS A 17 -0.60 11.79 -10.42
N PRO A 18 -1.66 10.97 -10.48
CA PRO A 18 -2.97 11.46 -10.92
C PRO A 18 -3.59 12.47 -9.95
N SER A 19 -3.47 12.25 -8.64
CA SER A 19 -4.04 13.08 -7.57
C SER A 19 -3.40 12.72 -6.23
N LEU A 20 -3.67 13.48 -5.17
CA LEU A 20 -3.33 13.13 -3.78
C LEU A 20 -4.60 12.87 -2.96
N MET A 21 -5.52 12.08 -3.52
CA MET A 21 -6.77 11.66 -2.89
C MET A 21 -6.58 10.30 -2.22
N GLY A 22 -7.21 10.08 -1.07
CA GLY A 22 -7.15 8.94 -0.16
C GLY A 22 -6.79 7.57 -0.75
N GLY A 23 -5.52 7.17 -0.75
CA GLY A 23 -5.06 5.88 -1.22
C GLY A 23 -3.73 5.43 -0.60
N GLY A 24 -3.43 4.13 -0.73
CA GLY A 24 -2.18 3.56 -0.18
C GLY A 24 -0.93 3.99 -0.95
N ALA A 25 -1.02 4.17 -2.27
CA ALA A 25 0.09 4.63 -3.10
C ALA A 25 0.45 6.09 -2.80
N GLU A 26 -0.57 6.92 -2.57
CA GLU A 26 -0.46 8.31 -2.17
C GLU A 26 0.28 8.44 -0.82
N ARG A 27 -0.15 7.68 0.19
CA ARG A 27 0.50 7.66 1.51
C ARG A 27 1.98 7.28 1.42
N VAL A 28 2.32 6.28 0.63
CA VAL A 28 3.72 5.88 0.42
C VAL A 28 4.51 6.96 -0.28
N SER A 29 3.93 7.60 -1.31
CA SER A 29 4.62 8.67 -2.03
C SER A 29 4.87 9.88 -1.14
N LEU A 30 3.91 10.25 -0.27
CA LEU A 30 4.05 11.34 0.70
C LEU A 30 5.11 11.05 1.76
N ALA A 31 5.18 9.81 2.26
CA ALA A 31 6.25 9.40 3.16
C ALA A 31 7.64 9.54 2.50
N LEU A 32 7.77 9.11 1.24
CA LEU A 32 9.02 9.29 0.48
C LEU A 32 9.33 10.77 0.23
N ALA A 33 8.31 11.59 -0.08
CA ALA A 33 8.48 13.03 -0.25
C ALA A 33 8.99 13.70 1.03
N SER A 34 8.42 13.33 2.19
CA SER A 34 8.90 13.79 3.51
C SER A 34 10.36 13.41 3.74
N TYR A 35 10.72 12.14 3.46
CA TYR A 35 12.10 11.67 3.59
C TYR A 35 13.06 12.50 2.72
N PHE A 36 12.77 12.67 1.44
CA PHE A 36 13.65 13.38 0.51
C PHE A 36 13.75 14.88 0.83
N ALA A 37 12.65 15.53 1.19
CA ALA A 37 12.65 16.92 1.62
C ALA A 37 13.51 17.14 2.87
N ALA A 38 13.39 16.26 3.87
CA ALA A 38 14.21 16.30 5.09
C ALA A 38 15.72 16.10 4.82
N HIS A 39 16.07 15.44 3.69
CA HIS A 39 17.47 15.28 3.25
C HIS A 39 17.93 16.35 2.24
N GLY A 40 17.16 17.44 2.06
CA GLY A 40 17.54 18.55 1.20
C GLY A 40 17.37 18.28 -0.29
N ILE A 41 16.68 17.21 -0.68
CA ILE A 41 16.37 16.89 -2.08
C ILE A 41 15.08 17.62 -2.47
N ARG A 42 15.13 18.43 -3.52
CA ARG A 42 13.94 19.09 -4.04
C ARG A 42 12.94 18.04 -4.52
N PHE A 43 11.69 18.08 -4.03
CA PHE A 43 10.64 17.15 -4.40
C PHE A 43 9.42 17.93 -4.92
N THR A 44 8.99 17.62 -6.14
CA THR A 44 7.83 18.25 -6.77
C THR A 44 6.82 17.19 -7.21
N TYR A 45 5.61 17.27 -6.71
CA TYR A 45 4.48 16.54 -7.30
C TYR A 45 3.98 17.26 -8.55
N LEU A 46 3.83 16.50 -9.64
CA LEU A 46 3.06 16.90 -10.81
C LEU A 46 1.76 16.11 -10.82
N LEU A 47 0.66 16.75 -10.41
CA LEU A 47 -0.67 16.16 -10.47
C LEU A 47 -1.23 16.28 -11.89
N THR A 48 -1.83 15.20 -12.40
CA THR A 48 -2.20 15.12 -13.83
C THR A 48 -3.68 14.91 -14.08
N LYS A 49 -4.48 14.55 -13.07
CA LYS A 49 -5.90 14.22 -13.23
C LYS A 49 -6.82 15.03 -12.32
N SER A 50 -6.41 15.29 -11.09
CA SER A 50 -7.17 16.08 -10.13
C SER A 50 -6.23 16.94 -9.30
N ASN A 51 -6.63 18.16 -8.98
CA ASN A 51 -5.93 19.07 -8.08
C ASN A 51 -6.34 18.88 -6.61
N VAL A 52 -7.18 17.90 -6.32
CA VAL A 52 -7.60 17.59 -4.95
C VAL A 52 -6.45 16.97 -4.18
N VAL A 53 -6.17 17.55 -3.01
CA VAL A 53 -5.18 17.11 -2.04
C VAL A 53 -5.91 16.87 -0.73
N GLU A 54 -6.02 15.61 -0.31
CA GLU A 54 -6.72 15.19 0.93
C GLU A 54 -5.74 14.91 2.07
N TYR A 55 -4.45 14.93 1.80
CA TYR A 55 -3.39 14.68 2.77
C TYR A 55 -2.61 15.96 3.05
N ASP A 56 -2.08 16.08 4.25
CA ASP A 56 -1.10 17.11 4.57
C ASP A 56 0.17 16.87 3.74
N VAL A 57 0.56 17.89 2.98
CA VAL A 57 1.78 17.84 2.18
C VAL A 57 2.96 18.18 3.07
N PRO A 58 4.03 17.35 3.10
CA PRO A 58 5.20 17.63 3.92
C PRO A 58 5.84 18.98 3.60
N GLU A 59 6.40 19.63 4.60
CA GLU A 59 7.14 20.88 4.44
C GLU A 59 8.29 20.71 3.43
N GLY A 60 8.50 21.70 2.59
CA GLY A 60 9.52 21.69 1.53
C GLY A 60 9.14 20.90 0.28
N VAL A 61 7.95 20.29 0.23
CA VAL A 61 7.44 19.59 -0.95
C VAL A 61 6.55 20.50 -1.78
N GLU A 62 6.87 20.62 -3.06
CA GLU A 62 6.11 21.43 -4.01
C GLU A 62 5.00 20.60 -4.67
N VAL A 63 3.78 21.12 -4.75
CA VAL A 63 2.67 20.51 -5.50
C VAL A 63 2.30 21.39 -6.68
N ARG A 64 2.32 20.82 -7.88
CA ARG A 64 1.93 21.47 -9.12
C ARG A 64 0.74 20.76 -9.75
N SER A 65 -0.31 21.54 -10.01
CA SER A 65 -1.45 21.16 -10.83
C SER A 65 -1.71 22.33 -11.79
N GLU A 66 -1.42 22.13 -13.08
CA GLU A 66 -1.53 23.20 -14.07
C GLU A 66 -2.89 23.20 -14.80
N PHE A 67 -3.93 22.72 -14.15
CA PHE A 67 -5.29 22.69 -14.69
C PHE A 67 -6.32 23.03 -13.61
N ALA A 68 -7.29 23.83 -13.98
CA ALA A 68 -8.41 24.17 -13.11
C ALA A 68 -9.47 23.07 -13.23
N SER A 69 -9.74 22.34 -12.14
CA SER A 69 -10.91 21.51 -11.84
C SER A 69 -11.45 20.48 -12.86
N ALA A 70 -10.95 20.39 -14.08
CA ALA A 70 -11.39 19.40 -15.06
C ALA A 70 -10.47 18.18 -15.12
N THR A 71 -11.05 17.00 -15.21
CA THR A 71 -10.29 15.77 -15.43
C THR A 71 -9.65 15.80 -16.82
N LEU A 72 -8.31 15.82 -16.89
CA LEU A 72 -7.60 15.81 -18.16
C LEU A 72 -7.74 14.45 -18.88
N LYS A 73 -7.93 14.51 -20.22
CA LYS A 73 -7.88 13.32 -21.07
C LYS A 73 -6.45 12.76 -21.13
N PRO A 74 -6.26 11.46 -21.44
CA PRO A 74 -4.94 10.85 -21.48
C PRO A 74 -3.89 11.61 -22.30
N PHE A 75 -4.29 12.10 -23.47
CA PHE A 75 -3.41 12.87 -24.37
C PHE A 75 -2.95 14.21 -23.76
N ASP A 76 -3.85 14.89 -23.07
CA ASP A 76 -3.54 16.17 -22.43
C ASP A 76 -2.65 15.97 -21.20
N GLN A 77 -2.84 14.85 -20.46
CA GLN A 77 -1.92 14.46 -19.39
C GLN A 77 -0.50 14.23 -19.93
N ILE A 78 -0.35 13.50 -21.03
CA ILE A 78 0.96 13.26 -21.67
C ILE A 78 1.61 14.57 -22.09
N LYS A 79 0.85 15.51 -22.70
CA LYS A 79 1.37 16.83 -23.09
C LYS A 79 1.80 17.65 -21.88
N LEU A 80 1.01 17.66 -20.81
CA LEU A 80 1.32 18.35 -19.56
C LEU A 80 2.62 17.81 -18.97
N ILE A 81 2.74 16.48 -18.83
CA ILE A 81 3.94 15.82 -18.30
C ILE A 81 5.15 16.21 -19.15
N ARG A 82 5.04 16.09 -20.49
CA ARG A 82 6.13 16.41 -21.39
C ARG A 82 6.60 17.87 -21.25
N ARG A 83 5.68 18.82 -21.27
CA ARG A 83 6.01 20.25 -21.11
C ARG A 83 6.75 20.48 -19.79
N PHE A 84 6.17 19.99 -18.69
CA PHE A 84 6.74 20.19 -17.36
C PHE A 84 8.12 19.56 -17.19
N ILE A 85 8.34 18.34 -17.71
CA ILE A 85 9.60 17.63 -17.59
C ILE A 85 10.68 18.21 -18.53
N SER A 86 10.31 18.63 -19.76
CA SER A 86 11.28 19.21 -20.72
C SER A 86 11.96 20.48 -20.21
N GLU A 87 11.32 21.23 -19.30
CA GLU A 87 11.88 22.40 -18.64
C GLU A 87 12.83 22.02 -17.47
N ARG A 88 12.97 20.73 -17.14
CA ARG A 88 13.72 20.21 -15.97
C ARG A 88 14.61 19.03 -16.36
N PRO A 89 15.59 19.23 -17.27
CA PRO A 89 16.35 18.12 -17.88
C PRO A 89 17.13 17.27 -16.87
N ASN A 90 17.48 17.83 -15.71
CA ASN A 90 18.26 17.14 -14.68
C ASN A 90 17.38 16.48 -13.59
N ALA A 91 16.03 16.59 -13.69
CA ALA A 91 15.16 15.97 -12.73
C ALA A 91 15.05 14.46 -12.96
N THR A 92 15.08 13.68 -11.88
CA THR A 92 14.67 12.27 -11.90
C THR A 92 13.16 12.19 -11.79
N VAL A 93 12.54 11.47 -12.70
CA VAL A 93 11.08 11.31 -12.78
C VAL A 93 10.65 9.99 -12.17
N ILE A 94 9.74 10.04 -11.23
CA ILE A 94 9.13 8.85 -10.63
C ILE A 94 7.64 8.86 -10.94
N SER A 95 7.06 7.70 -11.25
CA SER A 95 5.61 7.55 -11.32
C SER A 95 5.14 6.23 -10.72
N PHE A 96 3.96 6.28 -10.10
CA PHE A 96 3.24 5.13 -9.58
C PHE A 96 1.95 4.96 -10.36
N LEU A 97 1.36 3.76 -10.28
CA LEU A 97 0.12 3.36 -10.94
C LEU A 97 0.25 3.12 -12.47
N PRO A 98 -0.40 2.08 -12.99
CA PRO A 98 -0.10 1.56 -14.33
C PRO A 98 -0.35 2.56 -15.47
N HIS A 99 -1.48 3.29 -15.48
CA HIS A 99 -1.76 4.28 -16.50
C HIS A 99 -0.78 5.46 -16.42
N GLN A 100 -0.49 5.93 -15.20
CA GLN A 100 0.40 7.06 -14.99
C GLN A 100 1.83 6.73 -15.40
N ASN A 101 2.28 5.50 -15.11
CA ASN A 101 3.58 4.99 -15.57
C ASN A 101 3.67 5.03 -17.09
N MET A 102 2.62 4.57 -17.80
CA MET A 102 2.59 4.58 -19.27
C MET A 102 2.62 6.01 -19.83
N TYR A 103 1.82 6.93 -19.28
CA TYR A 103 1.78 8.32 -19.72
C TYR A 103 3.13 9.03 -19.51
N THR A 104 3.77 8.78 -18.37
CA THR A 104 5.10 9.32 -18.05
C THR A 104 6.15 8.81 -19.02
N LEU A 105 6.16 7.49 -19.31
CA LEU A 105 7.12 6.90 -20.25
C LEU A 105 6.93 7.39 -21.70
N ILE A 106 5.67 7.65 -22.12
CA ILE A 106 5.39 8.25 -23.44
C ILE A 106 5.84 9.71 -23.45
N ALA A 107 5.52 10.47 -22.41
CA ALA A 107 5.84 11.90 -22.33
C ALA A 107 7.33 12.18 -22.33
N THR A 108 8.14 11.28 -21.78
CA THR A 108 9.61 11.43 -21.68
C THR A 108 10.39 10.87 -22.87
N ILE A 109 9.72 10.44 -23.96
CA ILE A 109 10.41 9.99 -25.18
C ILE A 109 11.31 11.11 -25.72
N GLY A 110 12.61 10.84 -25.84
CA GLY A 110 13.62 11.78 -26.34
C GLY A 110 14.05 12.86 -25.35
N LEU A 111 13.59 12.82 -24.10
CA LEU A 111 14.10 13.66 -23.02
C LEU A 111 15.28 12.96 -22.30
N PRO A 112 16.22 13.72 -21.72
CA PRO A 112 17.40 13.17 -21.04
C PRO A 112 17.11 12.66 -19.62
N ASN A 113 15.89 12.89 -19.12
CA ASN A 113 15.52 12.58 -17.75
C ASN A 113 15.57 11.08 -17.45
N ARG A 114 16.08 10.74 -16.29
CA ARG A 114 15.97 9.40 -15.72
C ARG A 114 14.55 9.12 -15.27
N VAL A 115 13.96 8.00 -15.67
CA VAL A 115 12.56 7.66 -15.41
C VAL A 115 12.46 6.34 -14.66
N ILE A 116 11.85 6.37 -13.48
CA ILE A 116 11.60 5.20 -12.64
C ILE A 116 10.09 5.00 -12.48
N VAL A 117 9.64 3.80 -12.77
CA VAL A 117 8.23 3.41 -12.59
C VAL A 117 8.07 2.42 -11.47
N SER A 118 6.96 2.47 -10.75
CA SER A 118 6.68 1.50 -9.71
C SER A 118 5.35 0.78 -9.92
N VAL A 119 5.38 -0.54 -9.70
CA VAL A 119 4.21 -1.43 -9.71
C VAL A 119 3.73 -1.57 -8.26
N ARG A 120 2.46 -1.17 -8.02
CA ARG A 120 1.90 -1.03 -6.66
C ARG A 120 0.81 -2.02 -6.32
N ASN A 121 0.45 -2.90 -7.27
CA ASN A 121 -0.57 -3.93 -7.12
C ASN A 121 -0.16 -5.17 -7.92
N ASP A 122 -0.98 -6.21 -7.90
CA ASP A 122 -0.81 -7.35 -8.79
C ASP A 122 -0.98 -6.91 -10.26
N PRO A 123 0.07 -7.04 -11.09
CA PRO A 123 0.06 -6.54 -12.47
C PRO A 123 -0.96 -7.23 -13.39
N ARG A 124 -1.54 -8.35 -12.98
CA ARG A 124 -2.62 -9.05 -13.72
C ARG A 124 -3.94 -8.28 -13.66
N TYR A 125 -4.13 -7.46 -12.62
CA TYR A 125 -5.33 -6.65 -12.40
C TYR A 125 -5.16 -5.17 -12.76
N ASP A 126 -4.03 -4.78 -13.39
CA ASP A 126 -3.78 -3.38 -13.78
C ASP A 126 -4.78 -2.85 -14.79
N PHE A 127 -5.27 -3.70 -15.70
CA PHE A 127 -6.15 -3.33 -16.81
C PHE A 127 -7.26 -4.36 -17.00
N PRO A 128 -8.27 -4.40 -16.12
CA PRO A 128 -9.37 -5.36 -16.22
C PRO A 128 -10.04 -5.29 -17.57
N GLY A 129 -10.26 -6.47 -18.19
CA GLY A 129 -10.95 -6.58 -19.47
C GLY A 129 -10.11 -6.27 -20.73
N SER A 130 -8.87 -5.77 -20.58
CA SER A 130 -7.99 -5.48 -21.74
C SER A 130 -6.85 -6.49 -21.87
N LYS A 131 -6.71 -7.10 -23.05
CA LYS A 131 -5.53 -7.93 -23.39
C LYS A 131 -4.38 -7.11 -24.02
N ILE A 132 -4.69 -5.93 -24.55
CA ILE A 132 -3.76 -5.09 -25.31
C ILE A 132 -2.95 -4.19 -24.37
N LEU A 133 -3.59 -3.58 -23.36
CA LEU A 133 -2.92 -2.64 -22.45
C LEU A 133 -1.76 -3.27 -21.66
N PRO A 134 -1.84 -4.52 -21.15
CA PRO A 134 -0.68 -5.16 -20.52
C PRO A 134 0.50 -5.31 -21.48
N PHE A 135 0.26 -5.60 -22.76
CA PHE A 135 1.31 -5.69 -23.78
C PHE A 135 1.96 -4.32 -24.02
N ILE A 136 1.16 -3.27 -24.22
CA ILE A 136 1.65 -1.89 -24.39
C ILE A 136 2.44 -1.45 -23.14
N ARG A 137 1.93 -1.70 -21.94
CA ARG A 137 2.62 -1.45 -20.68
C ARG A 137 4.00 -2.10 -20.68
N ASN A 138 4.08 -3.38 -21.01
CA ASN A 138 5.33 -4.13 -20.98
C ASN A 138 6.35 -3.59 -22.01
N MET A 139 5.89 -3.15 -23.19
CA MET A 139 6.75 -2.49 -24.17
C MET A 139 7.27 -1.14 -23.66
N LEU A 140 6.42 -0.32 -23.07
CA LEU A 140 6.79 0.98 -22.52
C LEU A 140 7.75 0.84 -21.33
N TYR A 141 7.52 -0.11 -20.44
CA TYR A 141 8.37 -0.34 -19.24
C TYR A 141 9.82 -0.68 -19.59
N ARG A 142 10.10 -1.21 -20.80
CA ARG A 142 11.49 -1.38 -21.29
C ARG A 142 12.26 -0.08 -21.41
N ARG A 143 11.55 1.05 -21.46
CA ARG A 143 12.14 2.39 -21.58
C ARG A 143 12.46 3.02 -20.24
N SER A 144 11.99 2.45 -19.14
CA SER A 144 12.32 2.96 -17.81
C SER A 144 13.77 2.63 -17.44
N ASP A 145 14.41 3.51 -16.69
CA ASP A 145 15.76 3.29 -16.16
C ASP A 145 15.75 2.29 -15.00
N ALA A 146 14.63 2.18 -14.30
CA ALA A 146 14.38 1.11 -13.34
C ALA A 146 12.88 0.86 -13.14
N ILE A 147 12.54 -0.37 -12.76
CA ILE A 147 11.18 -0.76 -12.34
C ILE A 147 11.25 -1.15 -10.87
N VAL A 148 10.45 -0.50 -10.03
CA VAL A 148 10.34 -0.87 -8.61
C VAL A 148 9.10 -1.72 -8.40
N PHE A 149 9.31 -2.93 -7.92
CA PHE A 149 8.26 -3.82 -7.42
C PHE A 149 8.25 -3.81 -5.90
N GLN A 150 7.11 -4.08 -5.31
CA GLN A 150 6.99 -4.23 -3.85
C GLN A 150 7.36 -5.64 -3.41
N THR A 151 7.22 -6.64 -4.28
CA THR A 151 7.46 -8.05 -3.95
C THR A 151 8.16 -8.79 -5.10
N LYS A 152 8.83 -9.88 -4.76
CA LYS A 152 9.38 -10.81 -5.75
C LYS A 152 8.28 -11.47 -6.59
N SER A 153 7.11 -11.71 -5.99
CA SER A 153 5.94 -12.26 -6.66
C SER A 153 5.47 -11.33 -7.78
N GLN A 154 5.31 -10.02 -7.50
CA GLN A 154 4.96 -9.03 -8.54
C GLN A 154 5.98 -9.04 -9.69
N ALA A 155 7.27 -9.05 -9.37
CA ALA A 155 8.33 -9.10 -10.39
C ALA A 155 8.21 -10.36 -11.25
N SER A 156 7.95 -11.53 -10.65
CA SER A 156 7.84 -12.81 -11.36
C SER A 156 6.64 -12.89 -12.32
N LEU A 157 5.59 -12.10 -12.07
CA LEU A 157 4.43 -11.99 -12.95
C LEU A 157 4.69 -11.13 -14.20
N MET A 158 5.83 -10.45 -14.26
CA MET A 158 6.25 -9.65 -15.40
C MET A 158 7.20 -10.43 -16.31
N PRO A 159 7.27 -10.10 -17.63
CA PRO A 159 8.23 -10.72 -18.54
C PRO A 159 9.67 -10.62 -18.01
N ARG A 160 10.47 -11.69 -18.21
CA ARG A 160 11.84 -11.78 -17.70
C ARG A 160 12.71 -10.58 -18.06
N TYR A 161 12.57 -10.02 -19.26
CA TYR A 161 13.34 -8.86 -19.68
C TYR A 161 13.03 -7.56 -18.90
N LEU A 162 11.92 -7.49 -18.17
CA LEU A 162 11.62 -6.41 -17.26
C LEU A 162 12.13 -6.63 -15.85
N GLN A 163 12.46 -7.89 -15.52
CA GLN A 163 12.98 -8.24 -14.19
C GLN A 163 14.46 -7.89 -14.05
N THR A 164 15.23 -7.88 -15.16
CA THR A 164 16.67 -7.60 -15.14
C THR A 164 17.02 -6.18 -14.69
N ASN A 165 16.15 -5.21 -14.98
CA ASN A 165 16.31 -3.82 -14.57
C ASN A 165 15.31 -3.43 -13.48
N SER A 166 15.07 -4.34 -12.54
CA SER A 166 14.11 -4.11 -11.47
C SER A 166 14.76 -4.17 -10.09
N LYS A 167 14.09 -3.51 -9.14
CA LYS A 167 14.40 -3.54 -7.71
C LYS A 167 13.16 -3.90 -6.92
N ILE A 168 13.36 -4.63 -5.83
CA ILE A 168 12.32 -4.89 -4.85
C ILE A 168 12.52 -3.89 -3.72
N ILE A 169 11.56 -2.97 -3.53
CA ILE A 169 11.56 -2.00 -2.44
C ILE A 169 10.18 -2.05 -1.79
N LEU A 170 10.16 -2.37 -0.51
CA LEU A 170 8.93 -2.46 0.28
C LEU A 170 8.32 -1.06 0.55
N ASN A 171 7.12 -1.01 1.12
CA ASN A 171 6.54 0.24 1.59
C ASN A 171 7.15 0.64 2.93
N PRO A 172 7.46 1.92 3.13
CA PRO A 172 7.75 2.42 4.48
C PRO A 172 6.47 2.43 5.32
N ILE A 173 6.62 2.24 6.62
CA ILE A 173 5.59 2.62 7.59
C ILE A 173 5.67 4.12 7.86
N SER A 174 4.55 4.70 8.30
CA SER A 174 4.52 6.11 8.73
C SER A 174 5.48 6.35 9.89
N SER A 175 6.16 7.50 9.90
CA SER A 175 6.93 7.98 11.07
C SER A 175 6.05 8.23 12.29
N GLU A 176 4.76 8.49 12.07
CA GLU A 176 3.76 8.74 13.11
C GLU A 176 3.00 7.49 13.54
N LEU A 177 3.48 6.30 13.12
CA LEU A 177 2.84 5.05 13.52
C LEU A 177 2.85 4.92 15.06
N PRO A 178 1.67 4.72 15.70
CA PRO A 178 1.59 4.59 17.15
C PRO A 178 2.55 3.53 17.71
N GLU A 179 3.04 3.79 18.94
CA GLU A 179 3.86 2.81 19.65
C GLU A 179 3.06 1.53 19.96
N PRO A 180 3.72 0.36 20.03
CA PRO A 180 3.08 -0.90 20.38
C PRO A 180 2.28 -0.79 21.67
N TYR A 181 1.14 -1.49 21.71
CA TYR A 181 0.29 -1.50 22.89
C TYR A 181 0.70 -2.61 23.86
N SER A 182 0.98 -2.25 25.10
CA SER A 182 1.39 -3.18 26.16
C SER A 182 0.28 -3.58 27.14
N GLY A 183 -0.92 -2.96 26.99
CA GLY A 183 -2.07 -3.25 27.86
C GLY A 183 -2.86 -4.50 27.44
N LEU A 184 -3.98 -4.73 28.15
CA LEU A 184 -4.93 -5.77 27.79
C LEU A 184 -5.65 -5.38 26.48
N ARG A 185 -5.54 -6.20 25.44
CA ARG A 185 -6.19 -5.97 24.16
C ARG A 185 -7.71 -6.02 24.27
N ARG A 186 -8.39 -5.17 23.52
CA ARG A 186 -9.85 -5.16 23.44
C ARG A 186 -10.35 -6.47 22.80
N LYS A 187 -11.51 -6.92 23.19
CA LYS A 187 -12.23 -8.03 22.55
C LYS A 187 -12.81 -7.56 21.19
N ALA A 188 -11.91 -7.16 20.29
CA ALA A 188 -12.24 -6.67 18.98
C ALA A 188 -11.29 -7.28 17.94
N ILE A 189 -11.86 -7.66 16.81
CA ILE A 189 -11.17 -7.99 15.58
C ILE A 189 -11.34 -6.79 14.66
N VAL A 190 -10.27 -6.37 13.97
CA VAL A 190 -10.31 -5.19 13.10
C VAL A 190 -9.88 -5.56 11.68
N THR A 191 -10.59 -5.03 10.71
CA THR A 191 -10.16 -5.02 9.30
C THR A 191 -10.24 -3.60 8.74
N ALA A 192 -9.31 -3.24 7.84
CA ALA A 192 -9.27 -1.91 7.26
C ALA A 192 -8.90 -1.94 5.77
N GLY A 193 -9.78 -1.36 4.95
CA GLY A 193 -9.59 -1.30 3.51
C GLY A 193 -10.84 -0.83 2.79
N ARG A 194 -10.70 -0.51 1.49
CA ARG A 194 -11.86 -0.14 0.67
C ARG A 194 -12.88 -1.28 0.64
N LEU A 195 -14.17 -0.96 0.72
CA LEU A 195 -15.25 -1.95 0.62
C LEU A 195 -15.48 -2.30 -0.86
N GLU A 196 -14.50 -3.03 -1.44
CA GLU A 196 -14.45 -3.44 -2.84
C GLU A 196 -14.12 -4.93 -2.94
N LEU A 197 -14.44 -5.56 -4.09
CA LEU A 197 -14.20 -6.98 -4.36
C LEU A 197 -12.74 -7.40 -4.07
N GLN A 198 -11.79 -6.51 -4.29
CA GLN A 198 -10.38 -6.74 -4.02
C GLN A 198 -10.12 -7.12 -2.55
N LYS A 199 -10.77 -6.43 -1.61
CA LYS A 199 -10.52 -6.58 -0.16
C LYS A 199 -11.27 -7.75 0.47
N ASN A 200 -12.29 -8.27 -0.20
CA ASN A 200 -13.01 -9.50 0.18
C ASN A 200 -13.51 -9.51 1.64
N HIS A 201 -14.07 -8.38 2.08
CA HIS A 201 -14.62 -8.27 3.45
C HIS A 201 -15.73 -9.30 3.72
N SER A 202 -16.37 -9.84 2.67
CA SER A 202 -17.35 -10.93 2.82
C SER A 202 -16.75 -12.20 3.43
N MET A 203 -15.48 -12.54 3.10
CA MET A 203 -14.76 -13.62 3.76
C MET A 203 -14.56 -13.32 5.25
N THR A 204 -14.07 -12.13 5.58
CA THR A 204 -13.87 -11.70 6.98
C THR A 204 -15.18 -11.74 7.79
N ILE A 205 -16.31 -11.35 7.20
CA ILE A 205 -17.63 -11.39 7.85
C ILE A 205 -18.04 -12.84 8.15
N ARG A 206 -17.91 -13.76 7.17
CA ARG A 206 -18.26 -15.17 7.37
C ARG A 206 -17.33 -15.89 8.34
N SER A 207 -16.03 -15.63 8.27
CA SER A 207 -15.07 -16.22 9.22
C SER A 207 -15.30 -15.69 10.64
N PHE A 208 -15.66 -14.40 10.77
CA PHE A 208 -15.99 -13.83 12.07
C PHE A 208 -17.29 -14.42 12.64
N GLU A 209 -18.30 -14.69 11.82
CA GLU A 209 -19.54 -15.38 12.27
C GLU A 209 -19.23 -16.76 12.84
N LEU A 210 -18.35 -17.54 12.18
CA LEU A 210 -17.90 -18.85 12.70
C LEU A 210 -17.14 -18.71 14.02
N PHE A 211 -16.25 -17.71 14.12
CA PHE A 211 -15.50 -17.41 15.33
C PHE A 211 -16.42 -16.95 16.47
N HIS A 212 -17.38 -16.07 16.19
CA HIS A 212 -18.27 -15.46 17.17
C HIS A 212 -19.17 -16.49 17.87
N LYS A 213 -19.51 -17.62 17.24
CA LYS A 213 -20.24 -18.74 17.88
C LYS A 213 -19.53 -19.26 19.13
N LYS A 214 -18.20 -19.20 19.18
CA LYS A 214 -17.39 -19.63 20.34
C LYS A 214 -17.04 -18.45 21.26
N HIS A 215 -16.97 -17.27 20.72
CA HIS A 215 -16.51 -16.05 21.42
C HIS A 215 -17.49 -14.90 21.24
N PRO A 216 -18.72 -15.00 21.79
CA PRO A 216 -19.82 -14.05 21.57
C PRO A 216 -19.55 -12.65 22.16
N GLU A 217 -18.53 -12.51 22.97
CA GLU A 217 -18.11 -11.24 23.55
C GLU A 217 -17.22 -10.39 22.65
N TYR A 218 -16.82 -10.89 21.45
CA TYR A 218 -16.01 -10.17 20.49
C TYR A 218 -16.87 -9.40 19.49
N ILE A 219 -16.33 -8.28 19.00
CA ILE A 219 -16.90 -7.50 17.91
C ILE A 219 -15.94 -7.47 16.72
N LEU A 220 -16.48 -7.31 15.51
CA LEU A 220 -15.72 -7.01 14.30
C LEU A 220 -15.91 -5.54 13.93
N GLU A 221 -14.83 -4.80 13.83
CA GLU A 221 -14.82 -3.41 13.36
C GLU A 221 -14.26 -3.35 11.92
N ILE A 222 -15.07 -2.88 10.97
CA ILE A 222 -14.73 -2.77 9.55
C ILE A 222 -14.52 -1.29 9.20
N PHE A 223 -13.25 -0.92 8.95
CA PHE A 223 -12.88 0.44 8.55
C PHE A 223 -12.74 0.55 7.03
N GLY A 224 -13.39 1.56 6.47
CA GLY A 224 -13.33 1.88 5.05
C GLY A 224 -14.67 2.26 4.45
N LYS A 225 -14.63 2.64 3.17
CA LYS A 225 -15.81 2.93 2.33
C LYS A 225 -15.61 2.26 0.97
N GLY A 226 -16.67 2.00 0.26
CA GLY A 226 -16.62 1.44 -1.09
C GLY A 226 -17.98 1.05 -1.65
N SER A 227 -17.96 0.57 -2.88
CA SER A 227 -19.18 0.27 -3.63
C SER A 227 -19.98 -0.91 -3.06
N LEU A 228 -19.34 -1.80 -2.30
CA LEU A 228 -19.97 -3.00 -1.74
C LEU A 228 -20.57 -2.80 -0.36
N GLN A 229 -20.61 -1.58 0.19
CA GLN A 229 -21.08 -1.34 1.55
C GLN A 229 -22.47 -1.95 1.80
N SER A 230 -23.46 -1.64 0.97
CA SER A 230 -24.82 -2.15 1.13
C SER A 230 -24.91 -3.67 0.98
N GLU A 231 -24.10 -4.28 0.11
CA GLU A 231 -24.03 -5.74 -0.04
C GLU A 231 -23.48 -6.40 1.23
N LEU A 232 -22.43 -5.83 1.80
CA LEU A 232 -21.82 -6.32 3.04
C LEU A 232 -22.74 -6.13 4.26
N GLU A 233 -23.47 -5.02 4.35
CA GLU A 233 -24.49 -4.78 5.38
C GLU A 233 -25.64 -5.80 5.27
N ASN A 234 -26.11 -6.10 4.06
CA ASN A 234 -27.10 -7.16 3.84
C ASN A 234 -26.57 -8.54 4.24
N LEU A 235 -25.30 -8.84 3.97
CA LEU A 235 -24.68 -10.09 4.41
C LEU A 235 -24.65 -10.19 5.93
N VAL A 236 -24.26 -9.13 6.65
CA VAL A 236 -24.27 -9.07 8.12
C VAL A 236 -25.65 -9.34 8.67
N HIS A 237 -26.68 -8.67 8.10
CA HIS A 237 -28.07 -8.87 8.50
C HIS A 237 -28.56 -10.30 8.25
N SER A 238 -28.20 -10.91 7.11
CA SER A 238 -28.58 -12.30 6.78
C SER A 238 -27.96 -13.35 7.70
N LEU A 239 -26.89 -12.99 8.42
CA LEU A 239 -26.19 -13.82 9.39
C LEU A 239 -26.58 -13.51 10.84
N ASP A 240 -27.55 -12.61 11.08
CA ASP A 240 -27.96 -12.12 12.42
C ASP A 240 -26.77 -11.55 13.24
N MET A 241 -25.85 -10.82 12.58
CA MET A 241 -24.62 -10.30 13.18
C MET A 241 -24.59 -8.78 13.38
N ASP A 242 -25.73 -8.09 13.24
CA ASP A 242 -25.85 -6.61 13.30
C ASP A 242 -25.33 -6.02 14.61
N ASP A 243 -25.46 -6.74 15.72
CA ASP A 243 -24.98 -6.29 17.03
C ASP A 243 -23.47 -6.44 17.20
N SER A 244 -22.84 -7.38 16.49
CA SER A 244 -21.45 -7.80 16.68
C SER A 244 -20.50 -7.31 15.58
N ILE A 245 -21.03 -6.87 14.41
CA ILE A 245 -20.24 -6.33 13.30
C ILE A 245 -20.56 -4.87 13.09
N LYS A 246 -19.55 -4.01 13.11
CA LYS A 246 -19.71 -2.55 13.02
C LYS A 246 -18.93 -1.98 11.82
N PHE A 247 -19.65 -1.28 10.93
CA PHE A 247 -19.05 -0.50 9.85
C PHE A 247 -18.65 0.88 10.38
N MET A 248 -17.35 1.09 10.56
CA MET A 248 -16.78 2.31 11.15
C MET A 248 -16.59 3.43 10.15
N GLY A 249 -16.79 3.16 8.85
CA GLY A 249 -16.53 4.13 7.80
C GLY A 249 -15.03 4.44 7.62
N PHE A 250 -14.73 5.52 6.92
CA PHE A 250 -13.36 6.03 6.83
C PHE A 250 -13.06 6.87 8.08
N SER A 251 -12.01 6.52 8.82
CA SER A 251 -11.63 7.21 10.05
C SER A 251 -10.10 7.35 10.16
N SER A 252 -9.65 8.51 10.61
CA SER A 252 -8.27 8.76 11.02
C SER A 252 -7.85 7.91 12.22
N ASP A 253 -8.82 7.52 13.06
CA ASP A 253 -8.58 6.76 14.29
C ASP A 253 -8.43 5.26 14.07
N ALA A 254 -8.55 4.78 12.82
CA ALA A 254 -8.44 3.36 12.49
C ALA A 254 -7.16 2.71 13.07
N LEU A 255 -6.03 3.42 13.06
CA LEU A 255 -4.77 2.92 13.63
C LEU A 255 -4.85 2.73 15.15
N LEU A 256 -5.57 3.57 15.88
CA LEU A 256 -5.77 3.42 17.32
C LEU A 256 -6.65 2.21 17.64
N HIS A 257 -7.67 1.97 16.84
CA HIS A 257 -8.50 0.78 16.95
C HIS A 257 -7.72 -0.49 16.64
N ILE A 258 -6.97 -0.52 15.54
CA ILE A 258 -6.10 -1.65 15.19
C ILE A 258 -5.10 -1.93 16.30
N ARG A 259 -4.41 -0.89 16.80
CA ARG A 259 -3.36 -1.01 17.83
C ARG A 259 -3.83 -1.77 19.07
N THR A 260 -5.06 -1.56 19.51
CA THR A 260 -5.63 -2.14 20.74
C THR A 260 -6.45 -3.41 20.50
N ALA A 261 -6.68 -3.81 19.25
CA ALA A 261 -7.45 -5.00 18.88
C ALA A 261 -6.75 -6.30 19.27
N SER A 262 -7.51 -7.37 19.46
CA SER A 262 -7.00 -8.73 19.66
C SER A 262 -6.34 -9.29 18.41
N ALA A 263 -6.90 -8.99 17.22
CA ALA A 263 -6.30 -9.34 15.95
C ALA A 263 -6.69 -8.34 14.84
N PHE A 264 -5.85 -8.27 13.82
CA PHE A 264 -6.14 -7.61 12.54
C PHE A 264 -6.28 -8.67 11.45
N VAL A 265 -7.27 -8.50 10.56
CA VAL A 265 -7.55 -9.44 9.47
C VAL A 265 -7.54 -8.71 8.13
N MET A 266 -6.93 -9.32 7.12
CA MET A 266 -6.93 -8.85 5.74
C MET A 266 -7.14 -10.00 4.76
N SER A 267 -8.35 -10.17 4.25
CA SER A 267 -8.79 -11.31 3.43
C SER A 267 -8.73 -11.03 1.91
N SER A 268 -7.86 -10.11 1.48
CA SER A 268 -7.80 -9.63 0.09
C SER A 268 -7.63 -10.76 -0.94
N LYS A 269 -8.33 -10.66 -2.09
CA LYS A 269 -8.18 -11.58 -3.24
C LYS A 269 -6.92 -11.31 -4.05
N PHE A 270 -6.50 -10.07 -4.12
CA PHE A 270 -5.23 -9.64 -4.72
C PHE A 270 -4.79 -8.33 -4.08
N GLU A 271 -3.48 -8.20 -3.86
CA GLU A 271 -2.90 -7.03 -3.21
C GLU A 271 -1.43 -6.89 -3.62
N GLY A 272 -0.96 -5.64 -3.68
CA GLY A 272 0.46 -5.40 -3.59
C GLY A 272 0.91 -5.56 -2.14
N LEU A 273 1.58 -4.54 -1.61
CA LEU A 273 1.96 -4.50 -0.20
C LEU A 273 1.01 -3.56 0.57
N SER A 274 0.12 -4.13 1.36
CA SER A 274 -0.89 -3.36 2.10
C SER A 274 -0.28 -2.56 3.25
N ASN A 275 -0.54 -1.25 3.30
CA ASN A 275 -0.07 -0.41 4.40
C ASN A 275 -0.73 -0.79 5.73
N SER A 276 -2.05 -1.05 5.76
CA SER A 276 -2.75 -1.43 6.99
C SER A 276 -2.23 -2.74 7.59
N MET A 277 -1.85 -3.70 6.75
CA MET A 277 -1.16 -4.92 7.18
C MET A 277 0.21 -4.61 7.79
N LEU A 278 1.04 -3.80 7.12
CA LEU A 278 2.35 -3.43 7.64
C LEU A 278 2.25 -2.67 8.96
N GLU A 279 1.29 -1.76 9.04
CA GLU A 279 1.02 -0.97 10.24
C GLU A 279 0.58 -1.87 11.41
N SER A 280 -0.33 -2.83 11.17
CA SER A 280 -0.77 -3.77 12.21
C SER A 280 0.38 -4.64 12.72
N LEU A 281 1.20 -5.20 11.82
CA LEU A 281 2.39 -5.97 12.18
C LEU A 281 3.39 -5.14 12.98
N CYS A 282 3.69 -3.92 12.54
CA CYS A 282 4.64 -3.02 13.19
C CYS A 282 4.14 -2.43 14.51
N MET A 283 2.83 -2.50 14.80
CA MET A 283 2.25 -2.22 16.12
C MET A 283 2.17 -3.46 17.00
N GLY A 284 2.67 -4.62 16.55
CA GLY A 284 2.64 -5.88 17.27
C GLY A 284 1.22 -6.44 17.42
N VAL A 285 0.31 -6.16 16.50
CA VAL A 285 -1.02 -6.76 16.50
C VAL A 285 -0.96 -8.11 15.82
N PRO A 286 -1.44 -9.21 16.42
CA PRO A 286 -1.58 -10.48 15.74
C PRO A 286 -2.36 -10.31 14.45
N THR A 287 -1.75 -10.66 13.32
CA THR A 287 -2.27 -10.34 11.99
C THR A 287 -2.49 -11.61 11.19
N ILE A 288 -3.69 -11.73 10.60
CA ILE A 288 -4.08 -12.80 9.69
C ILE A 288 -4.25 -12.22 8.31
N CYS A 289 -3.64 -12.82 7.30
CA CYS A 289 -3.77 -12.37 5.91
C CYS A 289 -3.96 -13.55 4.96
N THR A 290 -4.66 -13.30 3.86
CA THR A 290 -4.71 -14.26 2.77
C THR A 290 -3.41 -14.31 1.98
N LYS A 291 -3.02 -15.51 1.49
CA LYS A 291 -2.01 -15.70 0.45
C LYS A 291 -2.62 -15.30 -0.88
N CYS A 292 -2.47 -14.06 -1.26
CA CYS A 292 -3.15 -13.52 -2.43
C CYS A 292 -2.19 -13.09 -3.55
N GLY A 293 -2.74 -12.90 -4.75
CA GLY A 293 -1.98 -12.41 -5.90
C GLY A 293 -1.24 -11.11 -5.59
N GLY A 294 -0.01 -10.99 -6.12
CA GLY A 294 0.91 -9.89 -5.79
C GLY A 294 1.88 -10.23 -4.67
N GLY A 295 1.56 -11.20 -3.79
CA GLY A 295 2.46 -11.75 -2.77
C GLY A 295 2.87 -10.76 -1.68
N GLY A 296 2.03 -9.76 -1.38
CA GLY A 296 2.37 -8.73 -0.39
C GLY A 296 2.46 -9.29 1.02
N ALA A 297 1.52 -10.14 1.41
CA ALA A 297 1.53 -10.77 2.72
C ALA A 297 2.73 -11.73 2.86
N GLU A 298 2.96 -12.60 1.86
CA GLU A 298 4.06 -13.57 1.88
C GLU A 298 5.46 -12.91 1.82
N ALA A 299 5.54 -11.66 1.38
CA ALA A 299 6.81 -10.92 1.37
C ALA A 299 7.30 -10.54 2.79
N VAL A 300 6.38 -10.40 3.75
CA VAL A 300 6.70 -9.92 5.10
C VAL A 300 6.23 -10.86 6.21
N ILE A 301 5.23 -11.70 5.97
CA ILE A 301 4.71 -12.67 6.95
C ILE A 301 5.38 -14.03 6.76
N ARG A 302 6.01 -14.51 7.81
CA ARG A 302 6.40 -15.92 7.99
C ARG A 302 5.31 -16.61 8.79
N ASN A 303 4.53 -17.47 8.11
CA ASN A 303 3.36 -18.11 8.68
C ASN A 303 3.64 -18.79 10.03
N GLY A 304 2.84 -18.48 11.03
CA GLY A 304 2.96 -19.01 12.40
C GLY A 304 4.10 -18.40 13.22
N VAL A 305 4.89 -17.47 12.66
CA VAL A 305 6.02 -16.81 13.33
C VAL A 305 5.70 -15.36 13.69
N ASN A 306 5.37 -14.52 12.70
CA ASN A 306 5.08 -13.09 12.90
C ASN A 306 3.72 -12.67 12.36
N GLY A 307 2.90 -13.64 11.96
CA GLY A 307 1.54 -13.49 11.46
C GLY A 307 1.04 -14.83 10.94
N ILE A 308 -0.19 -14.88 10.49
CA ILE A 308 -0.84 -16.11 9.99
C ILE A 308 -1.23 -15.86 8.53
N LEU A 309 -0.97 -16.86 7.68
CA LEU A 309 -1.37 -16.87 6.28
C LEU A 309 -2.41 -17.97 6.05
N VAL A 310 -3.55 -17.59 5.48
CA VAL A 310 -4.64 -18.48 5.08
C VAL A 310 -4.86 -18.43 3.59
N ASP A 311 -5.57 -19.38 3.02
CA ASP A 311 -5.91 -19.36 1.60
C ASP A 311 -7.11 -18.42 1.32
N ILE A 312 -7.23 -17.93 0.09
CA ILE A 312 -8.33 -17.06 -0.31
C ILE A 312 -9.65 -17.85 -0.24
N ASP A 313 -10.71 -17.22 0.26
CA ASP A 313 -12.04 -17.77 0.44
C ASP A 313 -12.11 -19.00 1.39
N ASP A 314 -11.09 -19.18 2.25
CA ASP A 314 -11.08 -20.18 3.33
C ASP A 314 -11.55 -19.55 4.65
N ASP A 315 -12.86 -19.39 4.77
CA ASP A 315 -13.53 -18.81 5.95
C ASP A 315 -13.24 -19.63 7.22
N ILE A 316 -13.08 -20.94 7.08
CA ILE A 316 -12.83 -21.86 8.19
C ILE A 316 -11.42 -21.65 8.75
N ALA A 317 -10.40 -21.66 7.88
CA ALA A 317 -9.01 -21.45 8.32
C ALA A 317 -8.81 -20.08 8.96
N GLU A 318 -9.48 -19.02 8.45
CA GLU A 318 -9.42 -17.70 9.05
C GLU A 318 -10.08 -17.67 10.44
N SER A 319 -11.23 -18.31 10.60
CA SER A 319 -11.91 -18.47 11.90
C SER A 319 -11.06 -19.28 12.91
N GLU A 320 -10.44 -20.38 12.47
CA GLU A 320 -9.55 -21.18 13.33
C GLU A 320 -8.31 -20.39 13.76
N ALA A 321 -7.75 -19.56 12.86
CA ALA A 321 -6.65 -18.67 13.18
C ALA A 321 -7.05 -17.62 14.24
N LEU A 322 -8.26 -17.05 14.15
CA LEU A 322 -8.81 -16.16 15.17
C LEU A 322 -8.97 -16.87 16.52
N ASN A 323 -9.57 -18.08 16.55
CA ASN A 323 -9.70 -18.88 17.76
C ASN A 323 -8.34 -19.09 18.42
N LYS A 324 -7.33 -19.53 17.65
CA LYS A 324 -5.99 -19.79 18.17
C LYS A 324 -5.32 -18.54 18.76
N ILE A 325 -5.51 -17.35 18.15
CA ILE A 325 -4.97 -16.09 18.67
C ILE A 325 -5.59 -15.73 20.03
N VAL A 326 -6.90 -15.91 20.20
CA VAL A 326 -7.58 -15.48 21.42
C VAL A 326 -7.51 -16.50 22.54
N GLU A 327 -7.46 -17.78 22.22
CA GLU A 327 -7.39 -18.89 23.19
C GLU A 327 -5.95 -19.15 23.68
N ASP A 328 -4.94 -18.98 22.82
CA ASP A 328 -3.52 -19.19 23.16
C ASP A 328 -2.77 -17.85 23.27
N LYS A 329 -2.74 -17.30 24.49
CA LYS A 329 -2.04 -16.05 24.78
C LYS A 329 -0.52 -16.13 24.52
N SER A 330 0.09 -17.30 24.70
CA SER A 330 1.53 -17.50 24.43
C SER A 330 1.80 -17.39 22.94
N TYR A 331 0.97 -18.03 22.12
CA TYR A 331 1.06 -17.96 20.67
C TYR A 331 0.78 -16.54 20.14
N SER A 332 -0.24 -15.87 20.66
CA SER A 332 -0.54 -14.48 20.34
C SER A 332 0.64 -13.56 20.61
N ASN A 333 1.26 -13.69 21.80
CA ASN A 333 2.45 -12.92 22.16
C ASN A 333 3.67 -13.25 21.27
N HIS A 334 3.84 -14.53 20.92
CA HIS A 334 4.89 -14.96 19.99
C HIS A 334 4.76 -14.25 18.63
N LEU A 335 3.55 -14.24 18.05
CA LEU A 335 3.29 -13.53 16.80
C LEU A 335 3.59 -12.03 16.92
N SER A 336 3.08 -11.39 17.98
CA SER A 336 3.24 -9.96 18.25
C SER A 336 4.70 -9.56 18.35
N ASN A 337 5.48 -10.26 19.17
CA ASN A 337 6.89 -9.92 19.41
C ASN A 337 7.75 -10.07 18.14
N ASN A 338 7.49 -11.11 17.34
CA ASN A 338 8.22 -11.31 16.08
C ASN A 338 7.78 -10.30 15.00
N ALA A 339 6.50 -9.87 14.97
CA ALA A 339 6.02 -8.86 14.05
C ALA A 339 6.67 -7.48 14.32
N LEU A 340 6.88 -7.12 15.57
CA LEU A 340 7.54 -5.88 15.96
C LEU A 340 8.95 -5.73 15.38
N MET A 341 9.66 -6.83 15.11
CA MET A 341 10.98 -6.79 14.49
C MET A 341 10.97 -6.17 13.08
N LEU A 342 9.80 -6.14 12.42
CA LEU A 342 9.64 -5.50 11.11
C LEU A 342 9.72 -3.97 11.18
N ARG A 343 9.44 -3.37 12.34
CA ARG A 343 9.34 -1.91 12.52
C ARG A 343 10.61 -1.17 12.07
N GLN A 344 11.77 -1.71 12.37
CA GLN A 344 13.05 -1.11 11.97
C GLN A 344 13.31 -1.29 10.47
N SER A 345 13.12 -2.49 9.94
CA SER A 345 13.37 -2.78 8.51
C SER A 345 12.41 -2.06 7.56
N LEU A 346 11.20 -1.74 8.02
CA LEU A 346 10.19 -1.00 7.27
C LEU A 346 10.13 0.49 7.65
N SER A 347 11.05 0.98 8.46
CA SER A 347 11.11 2.41 8.82
C SER A 347 11.28 3.27 7.56
N LEU A 348 10.75 4.50 7.63
CA LEU A 348 10.88 5.48 6.56
C LEU A 348 12.36 5.73 6.22
N GLU A 349 13.22 5.75 7.22
CA GLU A 349 14.67 5.91 7.04
C GLU A 349 15.29 4.76 6.25
N THR A 350 14.97 3.51 6.61
CA THR A 350 15.49 2.31 5.90
C THR A 350 15.02 2.28 4.45
N ILE A 351 13.73 2.39 4.22
CA ILE A 351 13.13 2.32 2.87
C ILE A 351 13.50 3.55 2.04
N GLY A 352 13.55 4.74 2.64
CA GLY A 352 14.00 5.97 1.99
C GLY A 352 15.44 5.87 1.50
N ASN A 353 16.33 5.27 2.29
CA ASN A 353 17.71 4.99 1.88
C ASN A 353 17.79 4.02 0.70
N GLU A 354 16.92 2.99 0.63
CA GLU A 354 16.85 2.09 -0.54
C GLU A 354 16.45 2.85 -1.80
N TRP A 355 15.45 3.72 -1.70
CA TRP A 355 15.05 4.60 -2.80
C TRP A 355 16.17 5.58 -3.19
N ALA A 356 16.81 6.23 -2.22
CA ALA A 356 17.93 7.14 -2.49
C ALA A 356 19.09 6.43 -3.22
N ASN A 357 19.42 5.20 -2.81
CA ASN A 357 20.41 4.37 -3.48
C ASN A 357 20.03 4.01 -4.92
N LEU A 358 18.73 3.87 -5.22
CA LEU A 358 18.26 3.65 -6.58
C LEU A 358 18.30 4.94 -7.41
N LEU A 359 17.96 6.08 -6.81
CA LEU A 359 17.77 7.35 -7.52
C LEU A 359 19.10 8.05 -7.86
N PHE A 360 20.11 7.92 -7.01
CA PHE A 360 21.33 8.73 -7.06
C PHE A 360 22.63 7.91 -7.27
N LYS A 361 22.50 6.63 -7.52
CA LYS A 361 23.59 5.77 -8.02
C LYS A 361 23.38 5.43 -9.50
#